data_9d48f5b52df5444e0dfff6025ff44aa7
#
_entry.id   9d48f5b52df5444e0dfff6025ff44aa7
#
_cell.length_a   1.000
_cell.length_b   1.000
_cell.length_c   1.000
_cell.angle_alpha   90.00
_cell.angle_beta   90.00
_cell.angle_gamma   90.00
#
_symmetry.space_group_name_H-M   'P 1'
#
loop_
_entity.id
_entity.type
_entity.pdbx_description
1 polymer ?
#
loop_
_entity_poly.entity_id
_entity_poly.type
_entity_poly.pdbx_seq_one_letter_code
_entity_poly.pdbx_strand_id
1 'polypeptide(L)'
;MYGTRPTRPVQQAPVSTRPVRWAARPLPWLTAVALLFAAAQLAFVVPGSGLSWDETVYVSQVGGNAPAAYFSAPRARGISYLVAPVAALTTSTTAVRTYLALLSAAALFGALRIWRTVLPTPVLAGAGALFAALWPTLFYGPAAMPNLWCALGSLAATGWTVRTLRGAPRPAETTGAASAVALVALMRPADGFWLALPLMLAAVLVPGRRRPGLGAALAGGLVVGCAPWTAEAYAHYGGPVARLHRAGEIQGGLGWNFAVDDHLRALAGRTLCRPCDIGWESPATAVWWVALPLLTAGGIMAARRAGRGPVALLATATGVSTAVPYLFLVEYAAPRFLLPAYALLAVPVAEYLTHLFARGQRARRPAGTVVVALLLAAHLGVQFSVLSHVIRTSHATGARFATVAGALNGMGVRAPCVVSGDDAVPIAYYAGCASRQTAGHDASITPEALRDLARRVPVAVLGGGGGGVAVAPRSPRGGSLQGMG
;
A
#
# COMPACT_ATOMS: atom_id res chain seq x y z
N MET A 1 4.31 -84.04 6.83
CA MET A 1 3.21 -83.12 6.50
C MET A 1 3.09 -82.11 7.62
N TYR A 2 3.67 -80.89 7.46
CA TYR A 2 3.51 -79.81 8.41
C TYR A 2 2.59 -78.74 7.76
N GLY A 3 1.40 -78.55 8.35
CA GLY A 3 0.40 -77.61 7.89
C GLY A 3 0.73 -76.18 8.41
N THR A 4 1.00 -75.27 7.50
CA THR A 4 1.15 -73.85 7.78
C THR A 4 -0.23 -73.21 8.00
N ARG A 5 -0.48 -72.63 9.18
CA ARG A 5 -1.69 -71.80 9.48
C ARG A 5 -1.54 -70.44 8.82
N PRO A 6 -2.59 -69.96 8.15
CA PRO A 6 -2.59 -68.59 7.58
C PRO A 6 -2.72 -67.55 8.70
N THR A 7 -1.80 -66.60 8.74
CA THR A 7 -1.86 -65.41 9.61
C THR A 7 -2.95 -64.47 9.12
N ARG A 8 -3.91 -64.14 10.00
CA ARG A 8 -4.95 -63.12 9.75
C ARG A 8 -4.29 -61.72 9.64
N PRO A 9 -4.69 -60.88 8.65
CA PRO A 9 -4.23 -59.51 8.57
C PRO A 9 -4.80 -58.69 9.75
N VAL A 10 -3.95 -57.95 10.43
CA VAL A 10 -4.31 -56.99 11.48
C VAL A 10 -5.04 -55.86 10.80
N GLN A 11 -6.35 -55.75 10.99
CA GLN A 11 -7.15 -54.60 10.62
C GLN A 11 -6.74 -53.38 11.48
N GLN A 12 -6.03 -52.45 10.86
CA GLN A 12 -5.77 -51.17 11.49
C GLN A 12 -7.09 -50.39 11.57
N ALA A 13 -7.55 -50.13 12.78
CA ALA A 13 -8.73 -49.29 13.05
C ALA A 13 -8.50 -47.87 12.46
N PRO A 14 -9.47 -47.29 11.75
CA PRO A 14 -9.34 -45.95 11.20
C PRO A 14 -9.22 -44.95 12.35
N VAL A 15 -8.12 -44.19 12.37
CA VAL A 15 -7.95 -43.06 13.28
C VAL A 15 -9.00 -42.00 12.93
N SER A 16 -10.08 -41.96 13.69
CA SER A 16 -11.10 -40.96 13.59
C SER A 16 -10.56 -39.59 13.99
N THR A 17 -10.02 -38.85 13.05
CA THR A 17 -9.74 -37.42 13.23
C THR A 17 -11.06 -36.66 13.11
N ARG A 18 -11.79 -36.48 14.21
CA ARG A 18 -12.93 -35.54 14.26
C ARG A 18 -12.40 -34.14 13.99
N PRO A 19 -12.79 -33.46 12.88
CA PRO A 19 -12.42 -32.08 12.66
C PRO A 19 -13.10 -31.21 13.72
N VAL A 20 -12.32 -30.32 14.32
CA VAL A 20 -12.84 -29.35 15.30
C VAL A 20 -13.89 -28.50 14.60
N ARG A 21 -15.16 -28.52 15.09
CA ARG A 21 -16.34 -27.96 14.42
C ARG A 21 -16.29 -26.46 14.09
N TRP A 22 -15.42 -25.66 14.74
CA TRP A 22 -15.25 -24.24 14.46
C TRP A 22 -14.41 -23.95 13.20
N ALA A 23 -13.74 -24.96 12.62
CA ALA A 23 -13.00 -24.84 11.36
C ALA A 23 -13.88 -24.71 10.11
N ALA A 24 -15.19 -24.89 10.20
CA ALA A 24 -16.08 -25.10 9.06
C ALA A 24 -16.67 -23.80 8.42
N ARG A 25 -16.53 -22.62 9.03
CA ARG A 25 -17.12 -21.37 8.51
C ARG A 25 -16.12 -20.22 8.52
N PRO A 26 -15.38 -19.98 7.41
CA PRO A 26 -14.40 -18.89 7.35
C PRO A 26 -15.03 -17.50 7.33
N LEU A 27 -16.21 -17.34 6.71
CA LEU A 27 -16.82 -16.03 6.47
C LEU A 27 -17.00 -15.16 7.72
N PRO A 28 -17.53 -15.64 8.85
CA PRO A 28 -17.69 -14.80 10.06
C PRO A 28 -16.36 -14.22 10.56
N TRP A 29 -15.29 -15.01 10.54
CA TRP A 29 -13.96 -14.56 10.97
C TRP A 29 -13.35 -13.51 10.04
N LEU A 30 -13.48 -13.70 8.72
CA LEU A 30 -13.02 -12.73 7.74
C LEU A 30 -13.82 -11.44 7.80
N THR A 31 -15.14 -11.55 8.01
CA THR A 31 -16.02 -10.39 8.25
C THR A 31 -15.58 -9.65 9.52
N ALA A 32 -15.31 -10.36 10.61
CA ALA A 32 -14.83 -9.74 11.85
C ALA A 32 -13.51 -8.99 11.66
N VAL A 33 -12.53 -9.58 10.95
CA VAL A 33 -11.25 -8.91 10.60
C VAL A 33 -11.52 -7.63 9.80
N ALA A 34 -12.35 -7.69 8.77
CA ALA A 34 -12.65 -6.54 7.93
C ALA A 34 -13.42 -5.44 8.70
N LEU A 35 -14.39 -5.80 9.53
CA LEU A 35 -15.14 -4.85 10.35
C LEU A 35 -14.25 -4.19 11.41
N LEU A 36 -13.37 -4.95 12.07
CA LEU A 36 -12.40 -4.38 13.02
C LEU A 36 -11.42 -3.45 12.32
N PHE A 37 -10.97 -3.79 11.11
CA PHE A 37 -10.12 -2.93 10.30
C PHE A 37 -10.83 -1.64 9.90
N ALA A 38 -12.10 -1.70 9.46
CA ALA A 38 -12.92 -0.53 9.18
C ALA A 38 -13.12 0.32 10.43
N ALA A 39 -13.54 -0.30 11.55
CA ALA A 39 -13.80 0.40 12.80
C ALA A 39 -12.55 1.12 13.34
N ALA A 40 -11.37 0.47 13.29
CA ALA A 40 -10.12 1.09 13.72
C ALA A 40 -9.76 2.32 12.85
N GLN A 41 -9.93 2.25 11.53
CA GLN A 41 -9.71 3.37 10.64
C GLN A 41 -10.69 4.53 10.92
N LEU A 42 -11.99 4.22 11.04
CA LEU A 42 -13.04 5.21 11.27
C LEU A 42 -12.90 5.87 12.64
N ALA A 43 -12.48 5.12 13.66
CA ALA A 43 -12.36 5.64 15.02
C ALA A 43 -11.06 6.43 15.25
N PHE A 44 -9.94 5.99 14.68
CA PHE A 44 -8.63 6.54 15.04
C PHE A 44 -7.99 7.36 13.92
N VAL A 45 -8.16 7.00 12.64
CA VAL A 45 -7.42 7.62 11.54
C VAL A 45 -8.22 8.69 10.80
N VAL A 46 -9.49 8.44 10.51
CA VAL A 46 -10.34 9.34 9.74
C VAL A 46 -10.61 10.68 10.43
N PRO A 47 -10.92 10.74 11.76
CA PRO A 47 -11.24 12.00 12.42
C PRO A 47 -10.07 12.98 12.38
N GLY A 48 -10.31 14.21 11.92
CA GLY A 48 -9.31 15.29 11.87
C GLY A 48 -8.20 15.13 10.83
N SER A 49 -8.21 14.06 10.02
CA SER A 49 -7.18 13.84 8.99
C SER A 49 -7.42 14.71 7.76
N GLY A 50 -6.48 15.61 7.45
CA GLY A 50 -6.38 16.32 6.17
C GLY A 50 -5.79 15.43 5.06
N LEU A 51 -5.59 15.98 3.88
CA LEU A 51 -4.86 15.34 2.79
C LEU A 51 -3.38 15.69 2.86
N SER A 52 -2.51 14.69 2.68
CA SER A 52 -1.08 14.87 2.53
C SER A 52 -0.73 15.42 1.15
N TRP A 53 0.56 15.75 0.92
CA TRP A 53 1.04 16.25 -0.37
C TRP A 53 0.64 15.34 -1.53
N ASP A 54 1.01 14.06 -1.48
CA ASP A 54 0.69 13.11 -2.56
C ASP A 54 -0.82 12.94 -2.76
N GLU A 55 -1.59 12.90 -1.67
CA GLU A 55 -3.04 12.76 -1.74
C GLU A 55 -3.70 13.95 -2.42
N THR A 56 -3.23 15.18 -2.15
CA THR A 56 -3.75 16.38 -2.82
C THR A 56 -3.47 16.36 -4.31
N VAL A 57 -2.30 15.84 -4.74
CA VAL A 57 -2.03 15.65 -6.17
C VAL A 57 -3.04 14.69 -6.80
N TYR A 58 -3.31 13.53 -6.18
CA TYR A 58 -4.22 12.53 -6.73
C TYR A 58 -5.69 12.99 -6.72
N VAL A 59 -6.13 13.59 -5.62
CA VAL A 59 -7.52 14.02 -5.46
C VAL A 59 -7.84 15.22 -6.35
N SER A 60 -6.92 16.19 -6.50
CA SER A 60 -7.12 17.35 -7.37
C SER A 60 -7.30 17.01 -8.86
N GLN A 61 -6.88 15.80 -9.30
CA GLN A 61 -7.08 15.37 -10.69
C GLN A 61 -8.57 15.14 -11.03
N VAL A 62 -9.42 14.91 -10.03
CA VAL A 62 -10.81 14.48 -10.19
C VAL A 62 -11.78 15.23 -9.29
N GLY A 63 -11.29 16.01 -8.31
CA GLY A 63 -12.10 16.82 -7.40
C GLY A 63 -12.28 18.25 -7.88
N GLY A 64 -13.34 18.93 -7.40
CA GLY A 64 -13.66 20.32 -7.75
C GLY A 64 -13.10 21.37 -6.79
N ASN A 65 -12.28 21.01 -5.80
CA ASN A 65 -11.82 21.93 -4.77
C ASN A 65 -10.74 22.91 -5.26
N ALA A 66 -9.86 22.48 -6.13
CA ALA A 66 -8.78 23.26 -6.70
C ALA A 66 -8.43 22.73 -8.10
N PRO A 67 -7.80 23.55 -8.96
CA PRO A 67 -7.27 23.08 -10.23
C PRO A 67 -6.27 21.93 -10.04
N ALA A 68 -6.22 21.00 -11.00
CA ALA A 68 -5.35 19.84 -10.95
C ALA A 68 -3.88 20.24 -10.72
N ALA A 69 -3.25 19.66 -9.69
CA ALA A 69 -1.84 19.83 -9.44
C ALA A 69 -1.00 19.09 -10.50
N TYR A 70 0.27 19.48 -10.64
CA TYR A 70 1.20 18.81 -11.54
C TYR A 70 1.30 17.31 -11.25
N PHE A 71 1.13 16.51 -12.30
CA PHE A 71 1.12 15.04 -12.18
C PHE A 71 2.45 14.48 -12.65
N SER A 72 3.40 14.31 -11.72
CA SER A 72 4.79 13.93 -12.02
C SER A 72 4.93 12.50 -12.57
N ALA A 73 6.05 12.25 -13.26
CA ALA A 73 6.31 11.06 -14.05
C ALA A 73 6.10 9.71 -13.32
N PRO A 74 6.50 9.52 -12.04
CA PRO A 74 6.33 8.23 -11.36
C PRO A 74 4.88 7.89 -10.97
N ARG A 75 3.97 8.88 -11.01
CA ARG A 75 2.58 8.69 -10.60
C ARG A 75 1.75 7.99 -11.68
N ALA A 76 0.72 7.25 -11.23
CA ALA A 76 -0.25 6.62 -12.12
C ALA A 76 -1.69 6.94 -11.65
N ARG A 77 -2.65 6.93 -12.57
CA ARG A 77 -4.02 7.42 -12.36
C ARG A 77 -4.94 6.54 -11.53
N GLY A 78 -4.52 5.30 -11.20
CA GLY A 78 -5.39 4.32 -10.55
C GLY A 78 -6.09 4.84 -9.30
N ILE A 79 -5.36 5.48 -8.39
CA ILE A 79 -5.97 6.01 -7.17
C ILE A 79 -6.87 7.23 -7.45
N SER A 80 -6.55 8.07 -8.42
CA SER A 80 -7.43 9.17 -8.83
C SER A 80 -8.78 8.63 -9.34
N TYR A 81 -8.76 7.59 -10.18
CA TYR A 81 -10.01 6.95 -10.63
C TYR A 81 -10.80 6.33 -9.48
N LEU A 82 -10.11 5.74 -8.50
CA LEU A 82 -10.76 5.10 -7.35
C LEU A 82 -11.47 6.13 -6.45
N VAL A 83 -10.91 7.31 -6.24
CA VAL A 83 -11.50 8.36 -5.41
C VAL A 83 -12.51 9.23 -6.16
N ALA A 84 -12.52 9.20 -7.50
CA ALA A 84 -13.38 10.03 -8.35
C ALA A 84 -14.87 9.98 -7.98
N PRO A 85 -15.49 8.82 -7.66
CA PRO A 85 -16.90 8.75 -7.34
C PRO A 85 -17.33 9.65 -6.16
N VAL A 86 -16.42 9.91 -5.22
CA VAL A 86 -16.70 10.78 -4.07
C VAL A 86 -16.08 12.15 -4.24
N ALA A 87 -14.82 12.23 -4.69
CA ALA A 87 -14.12 13.51 -4.83
C ALA A 87 -14.77 14.45 -5.88
N ALA A 88 -15.46 13.91 -6.88
CA ALA A 88 -16.23 14.70 -7.85
C ALA A 88 -17.53 15.26 -7.27
N LEU A 89 -18.06 14.67 -6.19
CA LEU A 89 -19.35 15.05 -5.60
C LEU A 89 -19.21 15.96 -4.37
N THR A 90 -18.05 15.92 -3.71
CA THR A 90 -17.82 16.69 -2.47
C THR A 90 -16.38 17.10 -2.31
N THR A 91 -16.15 18.26 -1.69
CA THR A 91 -14.83 18.75 -1.27
C THR A 91 -14.45 18.27 0.15
N SER A 92 -15.32 17.50 0.81
CA SER A 92 -15.09 16.98 2.16
C SER A 92 -14.00 15.89 2.17
N THR A 93 -12.87 16.19 2.77
CA THR A 93 -11.78 15.20 3.00
C THR A 93 -12.24 14.04 3.87
N THR A 94 -13.10 14.30 4.87
CA THR A 94 -13.69 13.26 5.73
C THR A 94 -14.55 12.29 4.93
N ALA A 95 -15.34 12.77 3.97
CA ALA A 95 -16.15 11.91 3.11
C ALA A 95 -15.27 10.98 2.24
N VAL A 96 -14.20 11.53 1.62
CA VAL A 96 -13.25 10.75 0.83
C VAL A 96 -12.56 9.68 1.70
N ARG A 97 -12.12 10.05 2.92
CA ARG A 97 -11.46 9.12 3.84
C ARG A 97 -12.41 8.03 4.35
N THR A 98 -13.64 8.37 4.68
CA THR A 98 -14.65 7.38 5.11
C THR A 98 -14.94 6.39 3.99
N TYR A 99 -15.11 6.88 2.77
CA TYR A 99 -15.28 6.04 1.59
C TYR A 99 -14.11 5.06 1.40
N LEU A 100 -12.88 5.56 1.46
CA LEU A 100 -11.68 4.73 1.28
C LEU A 100 -11.50 3.74 2.45
N ALA A 101 -11.82 4.11 3.69
CA ALA A 101 -11.78 3.21 4.83
C ALA A 101 -12.73 2.01 4.66
N LEU A 102 -13.97 2.28 4.26
CA LEU A 102 -14.97 1.23 4.02
C LEU A 102 -14.59 0.37 2.81
N LEU A 103 -14.15 1.00 1.72
CA LEU A 103 -13.77 0.31 0.50
C LEU A 103 -12.52 -0.56 0.71
N SER A 104 -11.53 -0.07 1.49
CA SER A 104 -10.32 -0.85 1.80
C SER A 104 -10.63 -2.07 2.67
N ALA A 105 -11.56 -1.95 3.62
CA ALA A 105 -12.02 -3.08 4.43
C ALA A 105 -12.80 -4.11 3.60
N ALA A 106 -13.66 -3.66 2.69
CA ALA A 106 -14.35 -4.54 1.75
C ALA A 106 -13.37 -5.25 0.80
N ALA A 107 -12.35 -4.53 0.31
CA ALA A 107 -11.31 -5.09 -0.54
C ALA A 107 -10.43 -6.11 0.21
N LEU A 108 -10.09 -5.85 1.48
CA LEU A 108 -9.39 -6.83 2.34
C LEU A 108 -10.23 -8.09 2.53
N PHE A 109 -11.51 -7.97 2.84
CA PHE A 109 -12.42 -9.11 2.92
C PHE A 109 -12.45 -9.90 1.62
N GLY A 110 -12.61 -9.21 0.48
CA GLY A 110 -12.65 -9.81 -0.86
C GLY A 110 -11.36 -10.56 -1.18
N ALA A 111 -10.21 -9.94 -0.93
CA ALA A 111 -8.90 -10.55 -1.16
C ALA A 111 -8.70 -11.80 -0.30
N LEU A 112 -9.01 -11.75 1.00
CA LEU A 112 -8.92 -12.91 1.89
C LEU A 112 -9.91 -14.02 1.51
N ARG A 113 -11.12 -13.67 1.06
CA ARG A 113 -12.14 -14.64 0.64
C ARG A 113 -11.68 -15.52 -0.52
N ILE A 114 -10.80 -15.02 -1.39
CA ILE A 114 -10.23 -15.79 -2.51
C ILE A 114 -9.48 -17.03 -2.00
N TRP A 115 -8.78 -16.91 -0.88
CA TRP A 115 -7.95 -17.97 -0.30
C TRP A 115 -8.72 -19.03 0.49
N ARG A 116 -10.02 -18.86 0.72
CA ARG A 116 -10.84 -19.74 1.59
C ARG A 116 -10.85 -21.22 1.18
N THR A 117 -10.60 -21.50 -0.09
CA THR A 117 -10.51 -22.88 -0.61
C THR A 117 -9.09 -23.44 -0.58
N VAL A 118 -8.12 -22.61 -0.22
CA VAL A 118 -6.69 -22.92 -0.25
C VAL A 118 -6.11 -23.04 1.16
N LEU A 119 -6.54 -22.18 2.07
CA LEU A 119 -6.03 -22.07 3.43
C LEU A 119 -7.12 -22.33 4.47
N PRO A 120 -6.77 -22.93 5.62
CA PRO A 120 -7.69 -23.11 6.74
C PRO A 120 -8.05 -21.76 7.38
N THR A 121 -9.25 -21.67 7.94
CA THR A 121 -9.79 -20.45 8.53
C THR A 121 -8.86 -19.76 9.53
N PRO A 122 -8.21 -20.46 10.51
CA PRO A 122 -7.34 -19.79 11.46
C PRO A 122 -6.12 -19.11 10.80
N VAL A 123 -5.54 -19.74 9.79
CA VAL A 123 -4.41 -19.16 9.03
C VAL A 123 -4.88 -17.91 8.28
N LEU A 124 -6.03 -18.01 7.64
CA LEU A 124 -6.55 -16.92 6.81
C LEU A 124 -6.99 -15.70 7.64
N ALA A 125 -7.71 -15.94 8.75
CA ALA A 125 -8.09 -14.89 9.70
C ALA A 125 -6.84 -14.29 10.38
N GLY A 126 -5.87 -15.12 10.74
CA GLY A 126 -4.60 -14.68 11.32
C GLY A 126 -3.78 -13.83 10.36
N ALA A 127 -3.65 -14.23 9.09
CA ALA A 127 -2.96 -13.44 8.07
C ALA A 127 -3.62 -12.08 7.86
N GLY A 128 -4.96 -12.06 7.76
CA GLY A 128 -5.73 -10.82 7.65
C GLY A 128 -5.56 -9.92 8.86
N ALA A 129 -5.61 -10.47 10.08
CA ALA A 129 -5.45 -9.71 11.32
C ALA A 129 -4.03 -9.14 11.48
N LEU A 130 -3.01 -9.94 11.19
CA LEU A 130 -1.60 -9.50 11.24
C LEU A 130 -1.35 -8.34 10.27
N PHE A 131 -1.82 -8.45 9.05
CA PHE A 131 -1.68 -7.38 8.05
C PHE A 131 -2.49 -6.13 8.42
N ALA A 132 -3.75 -6.30 8.79
CA ALA A 132 -4.66 -5.20 9.15
C ALA A 132 -4.20 -4.41 10.39
N ALA A 133 -3.51 -5.07 11.34
CA ALA A 133 -3.03 -4.46 12.57
C ALA A 133 -1.71 -3.68 12.43
N LEU A 134 -1.02 -3.75 11.30
CA LEU A 134 0.18 -2.95 11.07
C LEU A 134 -0.20 -1.46 10.99
N TRP A 135 0.58 -0.60 11.65
CA TRP A 135 0.32 0.84 11.62
C TRP A 135 0.30 1.42 10.19
N PRO A 136 1.19 1.00 9.24
CA PRO A 136 1.10 1.50 7.88
C PRO A 136 -0.20 1.06 7.18
N THR A 137 -0.68 -0.16 7.45
CA THR A 137 -1.93 -0.65 6.86
C THR A 137 -3.12 0.17 7.35
N LEU A 138 -3.21 0.44 8.67
CA LEU A 138 -4.27 1.25 9.26
C LEU A 138 -4.20 2.70 8.80
N PHE A 139 -3.02 3.32 8.79
CA PHE A 139 -2.85 4.71 8.41
C PHE A 139 -3.14 4.96 6.93
N TYR A 140 -2.66 4.07 6.04
CA TYR A 140 -2.87 4.19 4.60
C TYR A 140 -4.20 3.58 4.12
N GLY A 141 -4.99 2.97 5.00
CA GLY A 141 -6.32 2.45 4.67
C GLY A 141 -7.26 3.52 4.12
N PRO A 142 -7.48 4.63 4.83
CA PRO A 142 -8.34 5.71 4.38
C PRO A 142 -7.60 6.76 3.53
N ALA A 143 -6.32 6.54 3.18
CA ALA A 143 -5.55 7.48 2.41
C ALA A 143 -5.77 7.32 0.90
N ALA A 144 -5.79 8.45 0.18
CA ALA A 144 -5.85 8.46 -1.29
C ALA A 144 -4.46 8.14 -1.88
N MET A 145 -3.93 6.96 -1.53
CA MET A 145 -2.60 6.48 -1.89
C MET A 145 -2.68 5.09 -2.53
N PRO A 146 -1.86 4.78 -3.56
CA PRO A 146 -1.96 3.54 -4.32
C PRO A 146 -1.48 2.30 -3.55
N ASN A 147 -0.63 2.44 -2.54
CA ASN A 147 0.15 1.36 -1.96
C ASN A 147 -0.67 0.25 -1.29
N LEU A 148 -1.74 0.60 -0.53
CA LEU A 148 -2.62 -0.40 0.06
C LEU A 148 -3.39 -1.18 -1.03
N TRP A 149 -3.80 -0.51 -2.09
CA TRP A 149 -4.50 -1.14 -3.22
C TRP A 149 -3.59 -2.10 -3.98
N CYS A 150 -2.29 -1.75 -4.10
CA CYS A 150 -1.28 -2.68 -4.59
C CYS A 150 -1.16 -3.91 -3.68
N ALA A 151 -1.19 -3.73 -2.35
CA ALA A 151 -1.12 -4.85 -1.41
C ALA A 151 -2.34 -5.79 -1.51
N LEU A 152 -3.55 -5.23 -1.53
CA LEU A 152 -4.79 -6.00 -1.63
C LEU A 152 -4.93 -6.68 -2.99
N GLY A 153 -4.54 -5.97 -4.07
CA GLY A 153 -4.46 -6.52 -5.41
C GLY A 153 -3.44 -7.66 -5.52
N SER A 154 -2.26 -7.51 -4.90
CA SER A 154 -1.22 -8.55 -4.87
C SER A 154 -1.69 -9.82 -4.13
N LEU A 155 -2.35 -9.63 -2.98
CA LEU A 155 -2.96 -10.73 -2.24
C LEU A 155 -4.03 -11.45 -3.09
N ALA A 156 -4.89 -10.70 -3.78
CA ALA A 156 -5.91 -11.25 -4.66
C ALA A 156 -5.33 -11.99 -5.88
N ALA A 157 -4.36 -11.38 -6.59
CA ALA A 157 -3.71 -11.96 -7.76
C ALA A 157 -3.02 -13.29 -7.43
N THR A 158 -2.26 -13.30 -6.32
CA THR A 158 -1.58 -14.51 -5.84
C THR A 158 -2.59 -15.59 -5.46
N GLY A 159 -3.67 -15.23 -4.76
CA GLY A 159 -4.73 -16.17 -4.38
C GLY A 159 -5.43 -16.81 -5.59
N TRP A 160 -5.80 -16.03 -6.58
CA TRP A 160 -6.38 -16.53 -7.83
C TRP A 160 -5.40 -17.41 -8.59
N THR A 161 -4.13 -17.01 -8.71
CA THR A 161 -3.07 -17.81 -9.35
C THR A 161 -2.90 -19.16 -8.66
N VAL A 162 -2.83 -19.19 -7.33
CA VAL A 162 -2.75 -20.45 -6.55
C VAL A 162 -3.95 -21.37 -6.85
N ARG A 163 -5.16 -20.81 -6.89
CA ARG A 163 -6.37 -21.61 -7.19
C ARG A 163 -6.32 -22.21 -8.57
N THR A 164 -5.98 -21.41 -9.60
CA THR A 164 -5.83 -21.88 -10.99
C THR A 164 -4.75 -22.96 -11.10
N LEU A 165 -3.63 -22.84 -10.38
CA LEU A 165 -2.56 -23.84 -10.41
C LEU A 165 -2.91 -25.13 -9.67
N ARG A 166 -3.81 -25.11 -8.68
CA ARG A 166 -4.19 -26.29 -7.87
C ARG A 166 -5.38 -27.06 -8.40
N GLY A 167 -6.28 -26.40 -9.12
CA GLY A 167 -7.52 -26.97 -9.64
C GLY A 167 -7.54 -27.14 -11.15
N ALA A 168 -8.70 -27.59 -11.67
CA ALA A 168 -8.99 -27.46 -13.08
C ALA A 168 -9.08 -25.96 -13.45
N PRO A 169 -8.53 -25.54 -14.61
CA PRO A 169 -8.58 -24.14 -15.03
C PRO A 169 -10.04 -23.68 -15.15
N ARG A 170 -10.36 -22.61 -14.42
CA ARG A 170 -11.67 -21.94 -14.52
C ARG A 170 -11.46 -20.55 -15.09
N PRO A 171 -12.20 -20.15 -16.14
CA PRO A 171 -12.05 -18.81 -16.73
C PRO A 171 -12.14 -17.69 -15.70
N ALA A 172 -13.07 -17.77 -14.75
CA ALA A 172 -13.23 -16.77 -13.69
C ALA A 172 -11.99 -16.60 -12.78
N GLU A 173 -11.24 -17.68 -12.52
CA GLU A 173 -10.02 -17.62 -11.68
C GLU A 173 -8.87 -16.98 -12.47
N THR A 174 -8.72 -17.33 -13.75
CA THR A 174 -7.72 -16.74 -14.64
C THR A 174 -7.99 -15.26 -14.88
N THR A 175 -9.26 -14.91 -15.18
CA THR A 175 -9.67 -13.50 -15.32
C THR A 175 -9.49 -12.73 -14.02
N GLY A 176 -9.84 -13.34 -12.87
CA GLY A 176 -9.62 -12.73 -11.56
C GLY A 176 -8.14 -12.41 -11.27
N ALA A 177 -7.24 -13.33 -11.64
CA ALA A 177 -5.79 -13.11 -11.50
C ALA A 177 -5.30 -11.97 -12.41
N ALA A 178 -5.72 -11.98 -13.70
CA ALA A 178 -5.37 -10.94 -14.66
C ALA A 178 -5.92 -9.56 -14.25
N SER A 179 -7.17 -9.48 -13.80
CA SER A 179 -7.79 -8.24 -13.34
C SER A 179 -7.10 -7.67 -12.08
N ALA A 180 -6.68 -8.55 -11.16
CA ALA A 180 -5.95 -8.12 -9.97
C ALA A 180 -4.55 -7.59 -10.32
N VAL A 181 -3.83 -8.21 -11.28
CA VAL A 181 -2.57 -7.68 -11.80
C VAL A 181 -2.80 -6.34 -12.51
N ALA A 182 -3.86 -6.24 -13.34
CA ALA A 182 -4.21 -4.99 -14.01
C ALA A 182 -4.50 -3.86 -13.02
N LEU A 183 -5.21 -4.14 -11.92
CA LEU A 183 -5.46 -3.17 -10.85
C LEU A 183 -4.14 -2.68 -10.24
N VAL A 184 -3.22 -3.60 -9.90
CA VAL A 184 -1.93 -3.23 -9.31
C VAL A 184 -1.09 -2.39 -10.28
N ALA A 185 -1.05 -2.78 -11.55
CA ALA A 185 -0.34 -2.05 -12.60
C ALA A 185 -0.96 -0.67 -12.88
N LEU A 186 -2.29 -0.54 -12.81
CA LEU A 186 -3.00 0.74 -12.92
C LEU A 186 -2.68 1.66 -11.74
N MET A 187 -2.51 1.10 -10.53
CA MET A 187 -2.11 1.86 -9.34
C MET A 187 -0.63 2.25 -9.40
N ARG A 188 0.24 1.31 -9.78
CA ARG A 188 1.70 1.49 -9.88
C ARG A 188 2.28 0.47 -10.88
N PRO A 189 2.68 0.90 -12.09
CA PRO A 189 3.22 -0.01 -13.12
C PRO A 189 4.39 -0.89 -12.65
N ALA A 190 5.32 -0.31 -11.88
CA ALA A 190 6.46 -1.06 -11.32
C ALA A 190 6.00 -2.17 -10.37
N ASP A 191 5.06 -1.89 -9.45
CA ASP A 191 4.52 -2.90 -8.54
C ASP A 191 3.79 -4.01 -9.31
N GLY A 192 3.07 -3.64 -10.38
CA GLY A 192 2.43 -4.60 -11.28
C GLY A 192 3.42 -5.55 -11.95
N PHE A 193 4.57 -5.04 -12.40
CA PHE A 193 5.64 -5.85 -12.98
C PHE A 193 6.24 -6.84 -11.95
N TRP A 194 6.66 -6.33 -10.78
CA TRP A 194 7.26 -7.16 -9.74
C TRP A 194 6.29 -8.18 -9.13
N LEU A 195 4.99 -7.89 -9.14
CA LEU A 195 3.94 -8.85 -8.82
C LEU A 195 3.78 -9.93 -9.89
N ALA A 196 3.67 -9.51 -11.15
CA ALA A 196 3.38 -10.44 -12.25
C ALA A 196 4.53 -11.42 -12.51
N LEU A 197 5.77 -11.01 -12.34
CA LEU A 197 6.97 -11.80 -12.63
C LEU A 197 6.97 -13.18 -11.96
N PRO A 198 6.92 -13.33 -10.63
CA PRO A 198 6.91 -14.65 -9.99
C PRO A 198 5.63 -15.45 -10.29
N LEU A 199 4.49 -14.78 -10.51
CA LEU A 199 3.24 -15.45 -10.85
C LEU A 199 3.30 -16.05 -12.26
N MET A 200 3.84 -15.33 -13.25
CA MET A 200 4.07 -15.83 -14.61
C MET A 200 5.09 -16.98 -14.63
N LEU A 201 6.20 -16.82 -13.88
CA LEU A 201 7.20 -17.89 -13.74
C LEU A 201 6.56 -19.14 -13.15
N ALA A 202 5.74 -19.02 -12.12
CA ALA A 202 5.02 -20.16 -11.54
C ALA A 202 4.04 -20.79 -12.54
N ALA A 203 3.35 -20.00 -13.35
CA ALA A 203 2.40 -20.49 -14.35
C ALA A 203 3.08 -21.28 -15.48
N VAL A 204 4.33 -20.94 -15.84
CA VAL A 204 5.04 -21.52 -16.98
C VAL A 204 6.02 -22.61 -16.54
N LEU A 205 6.73 -22.44 -15.41
CA LEU A 205 7.87 -23.28 -15.05
C LEU A 205 7.54 -24.42 -14.09
N VAL A 206 6.43 -24.33 -13.29
CA VAL A 206 6.14 -25.39 -12.30
C VAL A 206 5.77 -26.70 -13.01
N PRO A 207 6.58 -27.78 -12.88
CA PRO A 207 6.34 -29.06 -13.54
C PRO A 207 5.00 -29.66 -13.11
N GLY A 208 4.29 -30.28 -14.07
CA GLY A 208 2.97 -30.90 -13.82
C GLY A 208 1.81 -29.91 -13.59
N ARG A 209 2.11 -28.60 -13.53
CA ARG A 209 1.12 -27.53 -13.34
C ARG A 209 1.25 -26.38 -14.33
N ARG A 210 1.92 -26.61 -15.45
CA ARG A 210 2.11 -25.61 -16.50
C ARG A 210 0.77 -25.11 -17.01
N ARG A 211 0.58 -23.78 -17.02
CA ARG A 211 -0.63 -23.08 -17.46
C ARG A 211 -0.25 -21.88 -18.31
N PRO A 212 0.23 -22.07 -19.55
CA PRO A 212 0.66 -20.95 -20.40
C PRO A 212 -0.44 -19.92 -20.62
N GLY A 213 -1.71 -20.36 -20.71
CA GLY A 213 -2.86 -19.46 -20.78
C GLY A 213 -3.02 -18.55 -19.56
N LEU A 214 -2.66 -19.02 -18.34
CA LEU A 214 -2.61 -18.17 -17.16
C LEU A 214 -1.45 -17.16 -17.27
N GLY A 215 -0.28 -17.58 -17.73
CA GLY A 215 0.86 -16.69 -17.95
C GLY A 215 0.51 -15.58 -18.94
N ALA A 216 -0.13 -15.93 -20.07
CA ALA A 216 -0.60 -14.97 -21.06
C ALA A 216 -1.65 -14.00 -20.48
N ALA A 217 -2.59 -14.49 -19.67
CA ALA A 217 -3.60 -13.66 -19.03
C ALA A 217 -2.98 -12.67 -18.02
N LEU A 218 -1.98 -13.10 -17.22
CA LEU A 218 -1.24 -12.23 -16.29
C LEU A 218 -0.48 -11.14 -17.06
N ALA A 219 0.18 -11.51 -18.17
CA ALA A 219 0.86 -10.55 -19.04
C ALA A 219 -0.14 -9.56 -19.68
N GLY A 220 -1.27 -10.04 -20.15
CA GLY A 220 -2.37 -9.20 -20.65
C GLY A 220 -2.91 -8.25 -19.61
N GLY A 221 -3.10 -8.73 -18.37
CA GLY A 221 -3.48 -7.89 -17.23
C GLY A 221 -2.47 -6.77 -16.95
N LEU A 222 -1.17 -7.10 -16.97
CA LEU A 222 -0.10 -6.11 -16.80
C LEU A 222 -0.15 -5.04 -17.90
N VAL A 223 -0.27 -5.45 -19.17
CA VAL A 223 -0.37 -4.53 -20.32
C VAL A 223 -1.57 -3.60 -20.19
N VAL A 224 -2.75 -4.17 -19.91
CA VAL A 224 -3.99 -3.38 -19.73
C VAL A 224 -3.87 -2.38 -18.58
N GLY A 225 -3.32 -2.81 -17.43
CA GLY A 225 -3.12 -1.94 -16.28
C GLY A 225 -2.11 -0.82 -16.53
N CYS A 226 -1.05 -1.07 -17.31
CA CYS A 226 -0.06 -0.08 -17.69
C CYS A 226 -0.53 0.87 -18.80
N ALA A 227 -1.60 0.55 -19.54
CA ALA A 227 -2.02 1.29 -20.72
C ALA A 227 -2.26 2.79 -20.47
N PRO A 228 -2.98 3.23 -19.41
CA PRO A 228 -3.16 4.66 -19.14
C PRO A 228 -1.85 5.39 -18.88
N TRP A 229 -0.93 4.79 -18.12
CA TRP A 229 0.38 5.37 -17.85
C TRP A 229 1.21 5.50 -19.13
N THR A 230 1.14 4.48 -20.00
CA THR A 230 1.82 4.47 -21.31
C THR A 230 1.24 5.52 -22.27
N ALA A 231 -0.09 5.65 -22.33
CA ALA A 231 -0.74 6.68 -23.13
C ALA A 231 -0.31 8.08 -22.71
N GLU A 232 -0.31 8.37 -21.40
CA GLU A 232 0.20 9.65 -20.88
C GLU A 232 1.69 9.85 -21.15
N ALA A 233 2.49 8.78 -21.19
CA ALA A 233 3.91 8.88 -21.52
C ALA A 233 4.13 9.41 -22.93
N TYR A 234 3.34 8.97 -23.89
CA TYR A 234 3.40 9.53 -25.26
C TYR A 234 2.84 10.94 -25.33
N ALA A 235 1.77 11.24 -24.60
CA ALA A 235 1.12 12.56 -24.64
C ALA A 235 1.97 13.67 -23.99
N HIS A 236 2.75 13.37 -22.93
CA HIS A 236 3.37 14.41 -22.09
C HIS A 236 4.88 14.26 -21.86
N TYR A 237 5.49 13.11 -22.20
CA TYR A 237 6.89 12.82 -21.85
C TYR A 237 7.76 12.41 -23.05
N GLY A 238 7.19 12.29 -24.25
CA GLY A 238 7.92 11.82 -25.44
C GLY A 238 8.06 10.28 -25.51
N GLY A 239 7.33 9.54 -24.66
CA GLY A 239 7.27 8.07 -24.68
C GLY A 239 7.58 7.41 -23.34
N PRO A 240 7.33 6.08 -23.23
CA PRO A 240 7.48 5.34 -21.98
C PRO A 240 8.90 5.35 -21.41
N VAL A 241 9.93 5.27 -22.27
CA VAL A 241 11.34 5.26 -21.85
C VAL A 241 11.73 6.62 -21.25
N ALA A 242 11.37 7.72 -21.90
CA ALA A 242 11.63 9.07 -21.41
C ALA A 242 10.89 9.33 -20.08
N ARG A 243 9.63 8.89 -19.96
CA ARG A 243 8.87 8.97 -18.71
C ARG A 243 9.50 8.12 -17.60
N LEU A 244 9.97 6.91 -17.92
CA LEU A 244 10.64 6.04 -16.95
C LEU A 244 11.96 6.65 -16.45
N HIS A 245 12.76 7.21 -17.36
CA HIS A 245 13.98 7.93 -17.01
C HIS A 245 13.68 9.11 -16.09
N ARG A 246 12.71 9.95 -16.45
CA ARG A 246 12.28 11.07 -15.61
C ARG A 246 11.72 10.62 -14.25
N ALA A 247 10.99 9.50 -14.21
CA ALA A 247 10.51 8.92 -12.97
C ALA A 247 11.66 8.44 -12.07
N GLY A 248 12.70 7.86 -12.67
CA GLY A 248 13.94 7.46 -11.99
C GLY A 248 14.64 8.66 -11.36
N GLU A 249 14.85 9.76 -12.11
CA GLU A 249 15.46 11.00 -11.60
C GLU A 249 14.68 11.54 -10.38
N ILE A 250 13.35 11.60 -10.48
CA ILE A 250 12.49 12.04 -9.38
C ILE A 250 12.61 11.14 -8.13
N GLN A 251 12.89 9.86 -8.32
CA GLN A 251 13.03 8.88 -7.26
C GLN A 251 14.48 8.73 -6.72
N GLY A 252 15.38 9.63 -7.05
CA GLY A 252 16.76 9.63 -6.57
C GLY A 252 17.74 8.90 -7.50
N GLY A 253 17.29 8.52 -8.69
CA GLY A 253 18.01 7.66 -9.62
C GLY A 253 17.61 6.19 -9.46
N LEU A 254 17.38 5.53 -10.60
CA LEU A 254 17.23 4.06 -10.61
C LEU A 254 18.65 3.48 -10.65
N GLY A 255 19.09 2.97 -9.51
CA GLY A 255 20.41 2.39 -9.34
C GLY A 255 20.41 1.31 -8.27
N TRP A 256 21.55 0.69 -8.04
CA TRP A 256 21.72 -0.25 -6.95
C TRP A 256 21.92 0.53 -5.64
N ASN A 257 20.90 0.55 -4.79
CA ASN A 257 20.86 1.21 -3.49
C ASN A 257 20.51 0.18 -2.41
N PHE A 258 21.08 0.29 -1.23
CA PHE A 258 20.76 -0.58 -0.10
C PHE A 258 19.96 0.20 0.95
N ALA A 259 18.63 0.24 0.76
CA ALA A 259 17.71 1.02 1.59
C ALA A 259 17.08 0.22 2.75
N VAL A 260 17.64 -0.95 3.12
CA VAL A 260 17.08 -1.80 4.20
C VAL A 260 17.10 -1.08 5.53
N ASP A 261 18.23 -0.42 5.89
CA ASP A 261 18.36 0.33 7.14
C ASP A 261 17.40 1.51 7.17
N ASP A 262 17.22 2.21 6.06
CA ASP A 262 16.28 3.32 5.94
C ASP A 262 14.83 2.89 6.18
N HIS A 263 14.45 1.72 5.64
CA HIS A 263 13.13 1.15 5.89
C HIS A 263 12.95 0.79 7.38
N LEU A 264 13.97 0.25 8.04
CA LEU A 264 13.92 -0.07 9.47
C LEU A 264 13.72 1.19 10.32
N ARG A 265 14.48 2.26 10.04
CA ARG A 265 14.34 3.57 10.72
C ARG A 265 12.96 4.18 10.48
N ALA A 266 12.43 4.10 9.27
CA ALA A 266 11.12 4.63 8.92
C ALA A 266 9.96 3.96 9.68
N LEU A 267 10.13 2.72 10.18
CA LEU A 267 9.11 2.02 10.99
C LEU A 267 8.77 2.73 12.30
N ALA A 268 9.63 3.63 12.79
CA ALA A 268 9.36 4.45 13.98
C ALA A 268 8.27 5.53 13.76
N GLY A 269 7.65 5.58 12.56
CA GLY A 269 6.51 6.48 12.28
C GLY A 269 6.80 7.52 11.21
N ARG A 270 7.93 7.43 10.51
CA ARG A 270 8.19 8.32 9.38
C ARG A 270 7.46 7.84 8.14
N THR A 271 6.55 8.64 7.66
CA THR A 271 5.76 8.34 6.44
C THR A 271 6.59 8.44 5.16
N LEU A 272 7.69 9.22 5.20
CA LEU A 272 8.71 9.37 4.17
C LEU A 272 10.05 9.65 4.85
N CYS A 273 11.10 8.94 4.45
CA CYS A 273 12.48 9.11 4.90
C CYS A 273 13.34 9.45 3.68
N ARG A 274 13.60 10.78 3.46
CA ARG A 274 14.33 11.29 2.31
C ARG A 274 14.90 12.69 2.58
N PRO A 275 16.22 12.84 2.72
CA PRO A 275 17.18 11.78 3.01
C PRO A 275 16.85 11.06 4.31
N CYS A 276 17.38 9.83 4.47
CA CYS A 276 17.18 9.05 5.69
C CYS A 276 18.43 9.09 6.59
N ASP A 277 18.87 10.31 6.90
CA ASP A 277 20.08 10.63 7.70
C ASP A 277 19.82 10.69 9.21
N ILE A 278 18.68 10.16 9.64
CA ILE A 278 18.25 10.18 11.04
C ILE A 278 18.82 9.02 11.85
N GLY A 279 19.01 9.25 13.16
CA GLY A 279 19.33 8.18 14.10
C GLY A 279 18.19 7.18 14.33
N TRP A 280 18.52 6.08 15.01
CA TRP A 280 17.52 5.10 15.45
C TRP A 280 16.72 5.66 16.63
N GLU A 281 15.49 6.13 16.38
CA GLU A 281 14.62 6.69 17.42
C GLU A 281 14.05 5.62 18.36
N SER A 282 13.64 4.48 17.82
CA SER A 282 13.04 3.38 18.59
C SER A 282 13.31 2.02 17.96
N PRO A 283 14.36 1.30 18.34
CA PRO A 283 14.68 -0.02 17.81
C PRO A 283 13.56 -1.05 17.98
N ALA A 284 12.70 -0.90 19.01
CA ALA A 284 11.58 -1.80 19.26
C ALA A 284 10.60 -1.87 18.08
N THR A 285 10.48 -0.79 17.28
CA THR A 285 9.60 -0.75 16.11
C THR A 285 10.08 -1.64 14.98
N ALA A 286 11.38 -1.96 14.93
CA ALA A 286 11.99 -2.78 13.88
C ALA A 286 12.06 -4.28 14.24
N VAL A 287 11.85 -4.68 15.51
CA VAL A 287 12.03 -6.07 15.99
C VAL A 287 11.20 -7.06 15.16
N TRP A 288 9.94 -6.75 14.91
CA TRP A 288 9.06 -7.63 14.14
C TRP A 288 9.54 -7.80 12.69
N TRP A 289 10.09 -6.75 12.10
CA TRP A 289 10.57 -6.75 10.73
C TRP A 289 11.82 -7.61 10.59
N VAL A 290 12.76 -7.49 11.56
CA VAL A 290 13.97 -8.35 11.63
C VAL A 290 13.59 -9.79 11.88
N ALA A 291 12.53 -10.07 12.64
CA ALA A 291 12.02 -11.42 12.87
C ALA A 291 11.28 -12.00 11.64
N LEU A 292 10.83 -11.19 10.71
CA LEU A 292 9.96 -11.59 9.58
C LEU A 292 10.57 -12.71 8.72
N PRO A 293 11.87 -12.71 8.34
CA PRO A 293 12.48 -13.81 7.60
C PRO A 293 12.41 -15.15 8.35
N LEU A 294 12.69 -15.15 9.65
CA LEU A 294 12.64 -16.35 10.48
C LEU A 294 11.21 -16.88 10.66
N LEU A 295 10.26 -15.98 10.90
CA LEU A 295 8.84 -16.33 11.00
C LEU A 295 8.32 -16.89 9.68
N THR A 296 8.71 -16.30 8.55
CA THR A 296 8.36 -16.76 7.21
C THR A 296 8.95 -18.15 6.92
N ALA A 297 10.23 -18.39 7.24
CA ALA A 297 10.85 -19.69 7.08
C ALA A 297 10.15 -20.75 7.94
N GLY A 298 9.85 -20.44 9.21
CA GLY A 298 9.05 -21.30 10.09
C GLY A 298 7.67 -21.60 9.50
N GLY A 299 7.04 -20.60 8.89
CA GLY A 299 5.75 -20.75 8.22
C GLY A 299 5.79 -21.65 6.99
N ILE A 300 6.82 -21.52 6.16
CA ILE A 300 7.03 -22.41 5.01
C ILE A 300 7.21 -23.86 5.50
N MET A 301 7.99 -24.08 6.56
CA MET A 301 8.18 -25.42 7.14
C MET A 301 6.87 -25.98 7.70
N ALA A 302 6.09 -25.17 8.42
CA ALA A 302 4.77 -25.57 8.93
C ALA A 302 3.81 -25.91 7.79
N ALA A 303 3.75 -25.07 6.77
CA ALA A 303 2.95 -25.28 5.57
C ALA A 303 3.36 -26.55 4.79
N ARG A 304 4.68 -26.83 4.67
CA ARG A 304 5.17 -28.07 4.03
C ARG A 304 4.66 -29.31 4.76
N ARG A 305 4.74 -29.32 6.10
CA ARG A 305 4.22 -30.43 6.93
C ARG A 305 2.69 -30.62 6.78
N ALA A 306 1.98 -29.55 6.42
CA ALA A 306 0.54 -29.54 6.20
C ALA A 306 0.13 -29.73 4.72
N GLY A 307 1.07 -30.06 3.81
CA GLY A 307 0.81 -30.22 2.37
C GLY A 307 0.54 -28.92 1.61
N ARG A 308 0.84 -27.77 2.21
CA ARG A 308 0.61 -26.43 1.64
C ARG A 308 1.90 -25.67 1.28
N GLY A 309 3.05 -26.34 1.32
CA GLY A 309 4.36 -25.75 1.03
C GLY A 309 4.42 -24.90 -0.23
N PRO A 310 3.95 -25.39 -1.40
CA PRO A 310 3.95 -24.59 -2.63
C PRO A 310 3.14 -23.29 -2.54
N VAL A 311 2.08 -23.28 -1.74
CA VAL A 311 1.24 -22.06 -1.52
C VAL A 311 2.03 -21.02 -0.73
N ALA A 312 2.64 -21.44 0.40
CA ALA A 312 3.46 -20.56 1.22
C ALA A 312 4.69 -20.04 0.46
N LEU A 313 5.34 -20.91 -0.34
CA LEU A 313 6.48 -20.52 -1.18
C LEU A 313 6.08 -19.47 -2.23
N LEU A 314 4.96 -19.64 -2.94
CA LEU A 314 4.53 -18.67 -3.95
C LEU A 314 4.15 -17.34 -3.29
N ALA A 315 3.43 -17.36 -2.17
CA ALA A 315 3.12 -16.14 -1.42
C ALA A 315 4.41 -15.42 -0.97
N THR A 316 5.39 -16.17 -0.45
CA THR A 316 6.69 -15.61 -0.05
C THR A 316 7.46 -15.05 -1.24
N ALA A 317 7.60 -15.82 -2.32
CA ALA A 317 8.34 -15.39 -3.52
C ALA A 317 7.73 -14.11 -4.13
N THR A 318 6.40 -14.05 -4.18
CA THR A 318 5.69 -12.85 -4.66
C THR A 318 5.88 -11.67 -3.70
N GLY A 319 5.79 -11.90 -2.40
CA GLY A 319 6.02 -10.86 -1.39
C GLY A 319 7.44 -10.31 -1.44
N VAL A 320 8.45 -11.18 -1.52
CA VAL A 320 9.86 -10.77 -1.66
C VAL A 320 10.06 -10.02 -2.98
N SER A 321 9.53 -10.51 -4.09
CA SER A 321 9.63 -9.85 -5.39
C SER A 321 9.11 -8.40 -5.33
N THR A 322 7.95 -8.16 -4.72
CA THR A 322 7.40 -6.80 -4.60
C THR A 322 8.20 -5.89 -3.65
N ALA A 323 9.01 -6.44 -2.76
CA ALA A 323 9.91 -5.67 -1.89
C ALA A 323 11.23 -5.28 -2.57
N VAL A 324 11.72 -6.09 -3.52
CA VAL A 324 13.03 -5.90 -4.18
C VAL A 324 13.28 -4.47 -4.66
N PRO A 325 12.37 -3.82 -5.44
CA PRO A 325 12.65 -2.48 -5.95
C PRO A 325 12.84 -1.45 -4.84
N TYR A 326 12.13 -1.58 -3.73
CA TYR A 326 12.17 -0.63 -2.63
C TYR A 326 13.33 -0.85 -1.66
N LEU A 327 13.85 -2.07 -1.60
CA LEU A 327 15.00 -2.39 -0.76
C LEU A 327 16.33 -2.20 -1.48
N PHE A 328 16.33 -2.25 -2.84
CA PHE A 328 17.59 -2.33 -3.60
C PHE A 328 17.69 -1.40 -4.82
N LEU A 329 16.60 -0.72 -5.24
CA LEU A 329 16.63 0.11 -6.47
C LEU A 329 16.19 1.56 -6.25
N VAL A 330 15.59 1.88 -5.10
CA VAL A 330 15.11 3.22 -4.76
C VAL A 330 15.90 3.74 -3.57
N GLU A 331 16.40 4.98 -3.65
CA GLU A 331 17.32 5.58 -2.68
C GLU A 331 16.65 6.00 -1.36
N TYR A 332 15.33 6.00 -1.25
CA TYR A 332 14.63 6.46 -0.08
C TYR A 332 13.57 5.47 0.40
N ALA A 333 13.22 5.55 1.69
CA ALA A 333 12.29 4.65 2.32
C ALA A 333 10.93 5.29 2.63
N ALA A 334 9.87 4.50 2.48
CA ALA A 334 8.55 4.80 3.01
C ALA A 334 7.86 3.48 3.41
N PRO A 335 7.38 3.34 4.66
CA PRO A 335 6.79 2.08 5.14
C PRO A 335 5.65 1.55 4.28
N ARG A 336 4.92 2.46 3.60
CA ARG A 336 3.85 2.12 2.64
C ARG A 336 4.32 1.30 1.43
N PHE A 337 5.59 1.41 1.04
CA PHE A 337 6.11 0.71 -0.14
C PHE A 337 6.15 -0.80 0.03
N LEU A 338 6.33 -1.28 1.26
CA LEU A 338 6.41 -2.70 1.57
C LEU A 338 5.05 -3.34 1.92
N LEU A 339 3.94 -2.60 1.82
CA LEU A 339 2.60 -3.14 2.10
C LEU A 339 2.26 -4.38 1.25
N PRO A 340 2.58 -4.47 -0.06
CA PRO A 340 2.37 -5.70 -0.84
C PRO A 340 3.14 -6.89 -0.29
N ALA A 341 4.39 -6.69 0.12
CA ALA A 341 5.20 -7.72 0.74
C ALA A 341 4.60 -8.17 2.08
N TYR A 342 4.20 -7.23 2.94
CA TYR A 342 3.61 -7.55 4.25
C TYR A 342 2.31 -8.34 4.13
N ALA A 343 1.43 -7.99 3.19
CA ALA A 343 0.18 -8.71 2.94
C ALA A 343 0.42 -10.18 2.57
N LEU A 344 1.42 -10.43 1.72
CA LEU A 344 1.75 -11.77 1.24
C LEU A 344 2.55 -12.58 2.28
N LEU A 345 3.51 -11.96 2.98
CA LEU A 345 4.30 -12.61 4.03
C LEU A 345 3.48 -12.89 5.29
N ALA A 346 2.38 -12.17 5.53
CA ALA A 346 1.45 -12.49 6.60
C ALA A 346 0.87 -13.91 6.46
N VAL A 347 0.78 -14.49 5.25
CA VAL A 347 0.27 -15.85 5.02
C VAL A 347 1.19 -16.92 5.66
N PRO A 348 2.48 -17.03 5.33
CA PRO A 348 3.36 -17.99 5.99
C PRO A 348 3.55 -17.70 7.48
N VAL A 349 3.57 -16.42 7.90
CA VAL A 349 3.66 -16.08 9.33
C VAL A 349 2.44 -16.60 10.09
N ALA A 350 1.23 -16.45 9.57
CA ALA A 350 0.01 -16.98 10.17
C ALA A 350 0.00 -18.52 10.20
N GLU A 351 0.55 -19.20 9.19
CA GLU A 351 0.77 -20.66 9.22
C GLU A 351 1.67 -21.06 10.40
N TYR A 352 2.77 -20.34 10.64
CA TYR A 352 3.68 -20.62 11.74
C TYR A 352 3.01 -20.41 13.10
N LEU A 353 2.37 -19.26 13.30
CA LEU A 353 1.69 -18.95 14.56
C LEU A 353 0.57 -19.94 14.85
N THR A 354 -0.26 -20.27 13.86
CA THR A 354 -1.32 -21.29 14.00
C THR A 354 -0.74 -22.66 14.38
N HIS A 355 0.40 -23.03 13.78
CA HIS A 355 1.11 -24.25 14.11
C HIS A 355 1.61 -24.24 15.56
N LEU A 356 2.21 -23.13 16.04
CA LEU A 356 2.69 -22.99 17.42
C LEU A 356 1.54 -23.09 18.42
N PHE A 357 0.42 -22.39 18.20
CA PHE A 357 -0.76 -22.48 19.07
C PHE A 357 -1.33 -23.89 19.11
N ALA A 358 -1.46 -24.57 17.96
CA ALA A 358 -1.96 -25.94 17.93
C ALA A 358 -1.03 -26.93 18.65
N ARG A 359 0.29 -26.75 18.58
CA ARG A 359 1.26 -27.57 19.34
C ARG A 359 1.17 -27.31 20.83
N GLY A 360 1.07 -26.06 21.27
CA GLY A 360 0.94 -25.70 22.68
C GLY A 360 -0.30 -26.34 23.32
N GLN A 361 -1.43 -26.30 22.62
CA GLN A 361 -2.67 -26.94 23.06
C GLN A 361 -2.56 -28.47 23.15
N ARG A 362 -1.98 -29.12 22.12
CA ARG A 362 -1.80 -30.60 22.11
C ARG A 362 -0.86 -31.08 23.17
N ALA A 363 0.25 -30.38 23.41
CA ALA A 363 1.27 -30.74 24.38
C ALA A 363 0.86 -30.35 25.83
N ARG A 364 -0.32 -29.75 26.05
CA ARG A 364 -0.73 -29.21 27.34
C ARG A 364 0.32 -28.30 28.00
N ARG A 365 1.07 -27.55 27.17
CA ARG A 365 2.09 -26.60 27.62
C ARG A 365 1.55 -25.17 27.46
N PRO A 366 0.81 -24.64 28.44
CA PRO A 366 0.19 -23.32 28.35
C PRO A 366 1.25 -22.20 28.26
N ALA A 367 2.43 -22.41 28.88
CA ALA A 367 3.49 -21.39 28.92
C ALA A 367 3.91 -20.90 27.51
N GLY A 368 4.12 -21.80 26.54
CA GLY A 368 4.49 -21.42 25.16
C GLY A 368 3.39 -20.63 24.47
N THR A 369 2.12 -20.98 24.68
CA THR A 369 0.97 -20.24 24.12
C THR A 369 0.86 -18.85 24.74
N VAL A 370 1.07 -18.73 26.04
CA VAL A 370 1.09 -17.46 26.78
C VAL A 370 2.21 -16.55 26.27
N VAL A 371 3.42 -17.07 26.10
CA VAL A 371 4.54 -16.29 25.56
C VAL A 371 4.22 -15.75 24.16
N VAL A 372 3.70 -16.57 23.24
CA VAL A 372 3.31 -16.08 21.90
C VAL A 372 2.21 -15.02 21.98
N ALA A 373 1.22 -15.19 22.86
CA ALA A 373 0.15 -14.21 23.05
C ALA A 373 0.70 -12.87 23.60
N LEU A 374 1.63 -12.92 24.56
CA LEU A 374 2.28 -11.73 25.10
C LEU A 374 3.12 -10.99 24.07
N LEU A 375 3.88 -11.74 23.23
CA LEU A 375 4.66 -11.15 22.14
C LEU A 375 3.75 -10.48 21.09
N LEU A 376 2.61 -11.08 20.76
CA LEU A 376 1.62 -10.47 19.88
C LEU A 376 0.99 -9.24 20.51
N ALA A 377 0.66 -9.27 21.79
CA ALA A 377 0.11 -8.11 22.52
C ALA A 377 1.15 -6.96 22.56
N ALA A 378 2.41 -7.26 22.85
CA ALA A 378 3.49 -6.28 22.81
C ALA A 378 3.67 -5.69 21.40
N HIS A 379 3.65 -6.53 20.36
CA HIS A 379 3.69 -6.08 18.96
C HIS A 379 2.53 -5.12 18.65
N LEU A 380 1.29 -5.47 19.01
CA LEU A 380 0.13 -4.61 18.81
C LEU A 380 0.26 -3.29 19.58
N GLY A 381 0.79 -3.32 20.79
CA GLY A 381 1.08 -2.12 21.58
C GLY A 381 2.06 -1.18 20.87
N VAL A 382 3.15 -1.72 20.32
CA VAL A 382 4.11 -0.95 19.51
C VAL A 382 3.44 -0.38 18.26
N GLN A 383 2.68 -1.19 17.50
CA GLN A 383 1.98 -0.72 16.30
C GLN A 383 0.99 0.41 16.62
N PHE A 384 0.24 0.30 17.70
CA PHE A 384 -0.71 1.33 18.13
C PHE A 384 -0.02 2.61 18.60
N SER A 385 1.08 2.50 19.33
CA SER A 385 1.90 3.65 19.77
C SER A 385 2.42 4.45 18.57
N VAL A 386 3.00 3.75 17.58
CA VAL A 386 3.49 4.38 16.35
C VAL A 386 2.34 4.99 15.56
N LEU A 387 1.23 4.27 15.38
CA LEU A 387 0.04 4.79 14.71
C LEU A 387 -0.43 6.10 15.34
N SER A 388 -0.53 6.14 16.67
CA SER A 388 -0.98 7.32 17.40
C SER A 388 -0.03 8.51 17.21
N HIS A 389 1.28 8.27 17.14
CA HIS A 389 2.27 9.30 16.82
C HIS A 389 2.09 9.84 15.40
N VAL A 390 2.00 8.95 14.41
CA VAL A 390 1.82 9.32 12.99
C VAL A 390 0.53 10.11 12.76
N ILE A 391 -0.57 9.71 13.41
CA ILE A 391 -1.84 10.42 13.33
C ILE A 391 -1.69 11.84 13.86
N ARG A 392 -1.12 12.03 15.07
CA ARG A 392 -0.91 13.37 15.66
C ARG A 392 -0.08 14.27 14.76
N THR A 393 1.02 13.75 14.19
CA THR A 393 1.89 14.50 13.27
C THR A 393 1.15 14.86 11.98
N SER A 394 0.37 13.92 11.42
CA SER A 394 -0.44 14.17 10.23
C SER A 394 -1.51 15.23 10.46
N HIS A 395 -2.19 15.20 11.62
CA HIS A 395 -3.19 16.21 11.99
C HIS A 395 -2.56 17.60 12.14
N ALA A 396 -1.42 17.69 12.83
CA ALA A 396 -0.71 18.97 12.99
C ALA A 396 -0.29 19.55 11.63
N THR A 397 0.23 18.72 10.73
CA THR A 397 0.60 19.14 9.37
C THR A 397 -0.61 19.59 8.56
N GLY A 398 -1.70 18.82 8.57
CA GLY A 398 -2.94 19.19 7.88
C GLY A 398 -3.57 20.49 8.39
N ALA A 399 -3.58 20.68 9.72
CA ALA A 399 -4.04 21.92 10.34
C ALA A 399 -3.19 23.11 9.92
N ARG A 400 -1.85 22.95 9.86
CA ARG A 400 -0.94 23.99 9.36
C ARG A 400 -1.28 24.39 7.92
N PHE A 401 -1.48 23.44 7.02
CA PHE A 401 -1.87 23.72 5.64
C PHE A 401 -3.18 24.50 5.55
N ALA A 402 -4.20 24.10 6.31
CA ALA A 402 -5.49 24.79 6.34
C ALA A 402 -5.38 26.22 6.91
N THR A 403 -4.57 26.42 7.95
CA THR A 403 -4.32 27.73 8.56
C THR A 403 -3.65 28.68 7.56
N VAL A 404 -2.57 28.22 6.89
CA VAL A 404 -1.87 29.02 5.88
C VAL A 404 -2.80 29.35 4.70
N ALA A 405 -3.58 28.38 4.23
CA ALA A 405 -4.56 28.61 3.17
C ALA A 405 -5.62 29.65 3.57
N GLY A 406 -6.12 29.60 4.81
CA GLY A 406 -7.03 30.60 5.37
C GLY A 406 -6.41 32.00 5.43
N ALA A 407 -5.13 32.10 5.85
CA ALA A 407 -4.40 33.37 5.86
C ALA A 407 -4.23 33.94 4.44
N LEU A 408 -3.89 33.11 3.45
CA LEU A 408 -3.81 33.52 2.05
C LEU A 408 -5.15 34.07 1.53
N ASN A 409 -6.24 33.38 1.83
CA ASN A 409 -7.59 33.83 1.47
C ASN A 409 -7.95 35.16 2.15
N GLY A 410 -7.51 35.37 3.40
CA GLY A 410 -7.66 36.63 4.13
C GLY A 410 -6.86 37.79 3.52
N MET A 411 -5.70 37.51 2.94
CA MET A 411 -4.87 38.47 2.19
C MET A 411 -5.38 38.75 0.74
N GLY A 412 -6.51 38.17 0.34
CA GLY A 412 -7.09 38.37 -1.00
C GLY A 412 -6.57 37.37 -2.05
N VAL A 413 -5.76 36.38 -1.70
CA VAL A 413 -5.34 35.32 -2.61
C VAL A 413 -6.47 34.29 -2.71
N ARG A 414 -7.43 34.54 -3.60
CA ARG A 414 -8.63 33.72 -3.84
C ARG A 414 -8.72 33.32 -5.31
N ALA A 415 -9.43 32.24 -5.58
CA ALA A 415 -9.62 31.75 -6.95
C ALA A 415 -10.20 32.85 -7.90
N PRO A 416 -9.63 32.97 -9.12
CA PRO A 416 -8.50 32.27 -9.69
C PRO A 416 -7.17 32.80 -9.13
N CYS A 417 -6.33 31.92 -8.56
CA CYS A 417 -5.09 32.27 -7.89
C CYS A 417 -4.02 31.16 -8.10
N VAL A 418 -2.77 31.48 -7.77
CA VAL A 418 -1.66 30.52 -7.84
C VAL A 418 -0.85 30.57 -6.55
N VAL A 419 -0.45 29.39 -6.06
CA VAL A 419 0.51 29.23 -4.95
C VAL A 419 1.74 28.50 -5.46
N SER A 420 2.93 29.00 -5.10
CA SER A 420 4.24 28.43 -5.44
C SER A 420 5.12 28.36 -4.20
N GLY A 421 6.21 27.58 -4.24
CA GLY A 421 7.16 27.45 -3.13
C GLY A 421 6.85 26.27 -2.21
N ASP A 422 7.33 26.35 -0.98
CA ASP A 422 7.27 25.25 -0.04
C ASP A 422 5.83 24.89 0.37
N ASP A 423 5.53 23.60 0.45
CA ASP A 423 4.20 23.07 0.75
C ASP A 423 3.06 23.65 -0.14
N ALA A 424 3.41 24.25 -1.29
CA ALA A 424 2.42 24.94 -2.14
C ALA A 424 1.32 24.01 -2.67
N VAL A 425 1.60 22.72 -2.91
CA VAL A 425 0.59 21.80 -3.45
C VAL A 425 -0.58 21.59 -2.48
N PRO A 426 -0.37 21.16 -1.22
CA PRO A 426 -1.46 21.03 -0.27
C PRO A 426 -2.08 22.38 0.13
N ILE A 427 -1.28 23.45 0.29
CA ILE A 427 -1.80 24.77 0.65
C ILE A 427 -2.69 25.32 -0.48
N ALA A 428 -2.27 25.21 -1.75
CA ALA A 428 -3.09 25.60 -2.89
C ALA A 428 -4.42 24.84 -2.93
N TYR A 429 -4.37 23.53 -2.67
CA TYR A 429 -5.58 22.70 -2.62
C TYR A 429 -6.60 23.24 -1.61
N TYR A 430 -6.15 23.52 -0.36
CA TYR A 430 -7.04 24.07 0.67
C TYR A 430 -7.47 25.52 0.43
N ALA A 431 -6.65 26.31 -0.29
CA ALA A 431 -6.99 27.69 -0.66
C ALA A 431 -7.90 27.79 -1.92
N GLY A 432 -8.13 26.68 -2.63
CA GLY A 432 -8.86 26.70 -3.91
C GLY A 432 -8.03 27.26 -5.07
N CYS A 433 -6.69 27.33 -4.93
CA CYS A 433 -5.76 27.89 -5.91
C CYS A 433 -5.10 26.81 -6.77
N ALA A 434 -4.56 27.19 -7.92
CA ALA A 434 -3.64 26.32 -8.66
C ALA A 434 -2.28 26.28 -7.97
N SER A 435 -1.65 25.10 -7.91
CA SER A 435 -0.25 24.97 -7.51
C SER A 435 0.66 25.01 -8.73
N ARG A 436 1.75 25.78 -8.68
CA ARG A 436 2.81 25.82 -9.70
C ARG A 436 4.15 25.94 -9.01
N GLN A 437 5.10 25.08 -9.43
CA GLN A 437 6.45 25.02 -8.84
C GLN A 437 7.47 25.50 -9.86
N THR A 438 8.40 26.36 -9.44
CA THR A 438 9.48 26.88 -10.29
C THR A 438 10.73 26.00 -10.20
N ALA A 439 10.82 25.13 -9.19
CA ALA A 439 11.97 24.25 -8.95
C ALA A 439 11.53 22.91 -8.37
N GLY A 440 12.47 21.97 -8.23
CA GLY A 440 12.23 20.65 -7.66
C GLY A 440 11.59 19.66 -8.63
N HIS A 441 11.14 18.54 -8.06
CA HIS A 441 10.60 17.41 -8.84
C HIS A 441 9.22 17.69 -9.45
N ASP A 442 8.48 18.64 -8.90
CA ASP A 442 7.15 19.07 -9.37
C ASP A 442 7.22 20.41 -10.14
N ALA A 443 8.42 20.81 -10.62
CA ALA A 443 8.59 22.00 -11.46
C ALA A 443 7.65 21.94 -12.67
N SER A 444 6.81 22.98 -12.81
CA SER A 444 5.70 23.06 -13.78
C SER A 444 5.52 24.42 -14.40
N ILE A 445 6.35 25.40 -14.01
CA ILE A 445 6.37 26.76 -14.53
C ILE A 445 7.77 27.34 -14.42
N THR A 446 8.16 28.23 -15.33
CA THR A 446 9.42 28.99 -15.17
C THR A 446 9.22 30.21 -14.27
N PRO A 447 10.29 30.76 -13.64
CA PRO A 447 10.18 31.99 -12.85
C PRO A 447 9.63 33.18 -13.64
N GLU A 448 9.98 33.29 -14.94
CA GLU A 448 9.49 34.33 -15.85
C GLU A 448 7.99 34.21 -16.08
N ALA A 449 7.53 32.98 -16.41
CA ALA A 449 6.10 32.70 -16.63
C ALA A 449 5.28 32.90 -15.35
N LEU A 450 5.84 32.60 -14.15
CA LEU A 450 5.18 32.86 -12.88
C LEU A 450 5.02 34.38 -12.63
N ARG A 451 6.06 35.19 -12.96
CA ARG A 451 5.98 36.67 -12.87
C ARG A 451 4.93 37.24 -13.84
N ASP A 452 4.85 36.72 -15.05
CA ASP A 452 3.84 37.13 -16.02
C ASP A 452 2.41 36.75 -15.57
N LEU A 453 2.29 35.58 -14.95
CA LEU A 453 1.01 35.12 -14.37
C LEU A 453 0.57 36.02 -13.20
N ALA A 454 1.53 36.51 -12.37
CA ALA A 454 1.26 37.42 -11.26
C ALA A 454 0.67 38.77 -11.70
N ARG A 455 0.84 39.17 -12.97
CA ARG A 455 0.17 40.37 -13.54
C ARG A 455 -1.31 40.14 -13.80
N ARG A 456 -1.76 38.89 -13.86
CA ARG A 456 -3.13 38.52 -14.29
C ARG A 456 -3.98 38.00 -13.14
N VAL A 457 -3.35 37.22 -12.22
CA VAL A 457 -4.02 36.61 -11.09
C VAL A 457 -3.19 36.78 -9.82
N PRO A 458 -3.81 36.77 -8.62
CA PRO A 458 -3.08 36.77 -7.36
C PRO A 458 -2.12 35.57 -7.28
N VAL A 459 -0.85 35.83 -6.96
CA VAL A 459 0.19 34.81 -6.78
C VAL A 459 0.76 34.90 -5.37
N ALA A 460 0.79 33.80 -4.64
CA ALA A 460 1.50 33.68 -3.39
C ALA A 460 2.73 32.78 -3.58
N VAL A 461 3.89 33.25 -3.10
CA VAL A 461 5.12 32.46 -3.05
C VAL A 461 5.46 32.20 -1.59
N LEU A 462 5.54 30.93 -1.21
CA LEU A 462 5.82 30.47 0.13
C LEU A 462 7.32 30.18 0.26
N GLY A 463 7.99 30.86 1.20
CA GLY A 463 9.43 30.66 1.48
C GLY A 463 9.67 29.67 2.61
N GLY A 464 10.77 28.88 2.53
CA GLY A 464 11.19 27.96 3.57
C GLY A 464 11.76 28.65 4.81
N GLY A 465 11.56 28.04 5.98
CA GLY A 465 12.32 28.36 7.21
C GLY A 465 11.85 29.56 8.01
N GLY A 466 10.54 29.83 8.12
CA GLY A 466 10.07 30.79 9.12
C GLY A 466 9.12 31.88 8.64
N GLY A 467 8.28 31.61 7.64
CA GLY A 467 7.06 32.41 7.45
C GLY A 467 7.13 33.57 6.47
N GLY A 468 8.06 33.60 5.54
CA GLY A 468 8.04 34.56 4.44
C GLY A 468 6.94 34.23 3.42
N VAL A 469 5.82 34.95 3.42
CA VAL A 469 4.81 34.88 2.36
C VAL A 469 4.95 36.16 1.51
N ALA A 470 5.44 36.03 0.28
CA ALA A 470 5.39 37.12 -0.68
C ALA A 470 4.08 37.02 -1.47
N VAL A 471 3.18 37.96 -1.30
CA VAL A 471 1.94 38.07 -2.06
C VAL A 471 2.09 39.17 -3.10
N ALA A 472 1.95 38.82 -4.38
CA ALA A 472 1.78 39.80 -5.45
C ALA A 472 0.28 39.98 -5.67
N PRO A 473 -0.34 41.08 -5.19
CA PRO A 473 -1.73 41.38 -5.47
C PRO A 473 -1.90 41.72 -6.97
N ARG A 474 -3.12 41.53 -7.48
CA ARG A 474 -3.50 41.90 -8.85
C ARG A 474 -3.15 43.36 -9.06
N SER A 475 -2.13 43.68 -9.87
CA SER A 475 -1.79 45.06 -10.16
C SER A 475 -2.93 45.71 -10.95
N PRO A 476 -3.56 46.81 -10.44
CA PRO A 476 -4.32 47.68 -11.31
C PRO A 476 -3.31 48.26 -12.32
N ARG A 477 -3.60 48.15 -13.61
CA ARG A 477 -2.76 48.56 -14.75
C ARG A 477 -1.73 49.64 -14.38
N GLY A 478 -0.43 49.25 -14.23
CA GLY A 478 0.67 50.22 -14.21
C GLY A 478 1.47 50.45 -12.93
N GLY A 479 1.47 49.57 -11.93
CA GLY A 479 2.32 49.71 -10.72
C GLY A 479 3.52 48.77 -10.71
N SER A 480 4.73 49.33 -10.57
CA SER A 480 5.99 48.59 -10.42
C SER A 480 6.04 47.79 -9.14
N LEU A 481 6.64 46.59 -9.18
CA LEU A 481 7.01 45.77 -8.03
C LEU A 481 7.99 46.54 -7.14
N GLN A 482 7.54 47.07 -6.01
CA GLN A 482 8.42 47.47 -4.92
C GLN A 482 8.63 46.29 -3.98
N GLY A 483 9.91 45.89 -3.83
CA GLY A 483 10.32 44.90 -2.87
C GLY A 483 10.12 45.39 -1.44
N MET A 484 9.58 44.50 -0.60
CA MET A 484 9.71 44.63 0.84
C MET A 484 10.68 43.53 1.31
N GLY A 485 11.76 43.95 1.96
CA GLY A 485 12.79 43.14 2.58
C GLY A 485 12.30 42.38 3.81
#